data_05ac80bc76be694aa76c2a4cd540b16a
#
_entry.id   05ac80bc76be694aa76c2a4cd540b16a
#
_cell.length_a   1.000
_cell.length_b   1.000
_cell.length_c   1.000
_cell.angle_alpha   90.00
_cell.angle_beta   90.00
_cell.angle_gamma   90.00
#
_symmetry.space_group_name_H-M   'P 1'
#
loop_
_entity.id
_entity.type
_entity.pdbx_description
1 polymer ?
#
loop_
_entity_poly.entity_id
_entity_poly.type
_entity_poly.pdbx_seq_one_letter_code
_entity_poly.pdbx_strand_id
1 'polypeptide(L)'
;MNGFSTIIRAMLAAALIAVATSDARTQQVPLQDKPFAEHKIVLQLSDNDPRKQGLVLSVASNLMKHYDPDKVAIEVVAFGPGIDLLRPENPNRKMVESLAAQGARFDICLNTVDTLEREAGKRPEFIAAATPVQVGVAQILFLTENGYTLVRP
;
A
#
# COMPACT_ATOMS: atom_id res chain seq x y z
N MET A 1 -4.00 -80.11 -18.36
CA MET A 1 -3.07 -79.93 -17.24
C MET A 1 -2.51 -78.51 -17.32
N ASN A 2 -3.00 -77.70 -16.42
CA ASN A 2 -2.46 -76.44 -15.88
C ASN A 2 -2.06 -75.30 -16.83
N GLY A 3 -2.98 -74.43 -17.12
CA GLY A 3 -2.73 -73.08 -17.62
C GLY A 3 -2.87 -72.05 -16.49
N PHE A 4 -1.77 -71.41 -16.15
CA PHE A 4 -1.81 -70.29 -15.20
C PHE A 4 -2.15 -68.98 -15.92
N SER A 5 -3.31 -68.48 -15.68
CA SER A 5 -3.80 -67.18 -16.15
C SER A 5 -3.22 -66.09 -15.25
N THR A 6 -2.26 -65.29 -15.76
CA THR A 6 -1.72 -64.15 -15.06
C THR A 6 -2.53 -62.89 -15.43
N ILE A 7 -3.37 -62.45 -14.52
CA ILE A 7 -4.13 -61.24 -14.67
C ILE A 7 -3.23 -60.06 -14.29
N ILE A 8 -2.81 -59.29 -15.31
CA ILE A 8 -2.10 -58.01 -15.11
C ILE A 8 -3.17 -56.95 -14.78
N ARG A 9 -3.23 -56.57 -13.51
CA ARG A 9 -4.00 -55.41 -13.07
C ARG A 9 -3.23 -54.15 -13.41
N ALA A 10 -3.65 -53.43 -14.46
CA ALA A 10 -3.20 -52.07 -14.72
C ALA A 10 -3.85 -51.12 -13.71
N MET A 11 -3.10 -50.67 -12.73
CA MET A 11 -3.50 -49.55 -11.87
C MET A 11 -3.31 -48.26 -12.65
N LEU A 12 -4.42 -47.64 -13.06
CA LEU A 12 -4.48 -46.29 -13.58
C LEU A 12 -4.37 -45.33 -12.37
N ALA A 13 -3.19 -44.82 -12.10
CA ALA A 13 -3.01 -43.73 -11.15
C ALA A 13 -3.44 -42.43 -11.82
N ALA A 14 -4.65 -41.98 -11.55
CA ALA A 14 -5.11 -40.64 -11.92
C ALA A 14 -4.43 -39.61 -10.99
N ALA A 15 -3.36 -38.99 -11.48
CA ALA A 15 -2.76 -37.84 -10.82
C ALA A 15 -3.70 -36.64 -10.97
N LEU A 16 -4.47 -36.33 -9.92
CA LEU A 16 -5.15 -35.03 -9.80
C LEU A 16 -4.08 -33.94 -9.64
N ILE A 17 -3.81 -33.24 -10.73
CA ILE A 17 -3.06 -31.99 -10.69
C ILE A 17 -4.04 -30.95 -10.15
N ALA A 18 -3.98 -30.68 -8.84
CA ALA A 18 -4.61 -29.53 -8.24
C ALA A 18 -3.90 -28.27 -8.76
N VAL A 19 -4.48 -27.66 -9.80
CA VAL A 19 -4.09 -26.32 -10.22
C VAL A 19 -4.48 -25.38 -9.09
N ALA A 20 -3.53 -25.03 -8.22
CA ALA A 20 -3.70 -23.94 -7.29
C ALA A 20 -3.82 -22.65 -8.12
N THR A 21 -5.03 -22.24 -8.41
CA THR A 21 -5.30 -20.88 -8.89
C THR A 21 -4.91 -19.94 -7.76
N SER A 22 -3.70 -19.41 -7.84
CA SER A 22 -3.31 -18.27 -7.02
C SER A 22 -4.22 -17.12 -7.43
N ASP A 23 -5.31 -16.94 -6.69
CA ASP A 23 -6.07 -15.71 -6.71
C ASP A 23 -5.08 -14.59 -6.36
N ALA A 24 -4.60 -13.89 -7.37
CA ALA A 24 -3.88 -12.64 -7.21
C ALA A 24 -4.89 -11.59 -6.73
N ARG A 25 -5.45 -11.81 -5.53
CA ARG A 25 -6.18 -10.77 -4.81
C ARG A 25 -5.20 -9.66 -4.61
N THR A 26 -5.50 -8.52 -5.18
CA THR A 26 -4.82 -7.25 -4.91
C THR A 26 -4.72 -7.13 -3.40
N GLN A 27 -3.52 -7.37 -2.87
CA GLN A 27 -3.32 -7.45 -1.43
C GLN A 27 -3.40 -6.03 -0.88
N GLN A 28 -4.58 -5.67 -0.38
CA GLN A 28 -4.78 -4.40 0.28
C GLN A 28 -3.98 -4.37 1.59
N VAL A 29 -3.32 -3.25 1.84
CA VAL A 29 -2.64 -3.03 3.10
C VAL A 29 -3.69 -2.98 4.21
N PRO A 30 -3.54 -3.73 5.30
CA PRO A 30 -4.46 -3.69 6.42
C PRO A 30 -4.62 -2.27 6.97
N LEU A 31 -5.78 -1.98 7.55
CA LEU A 31 -6.00 -0.73 8.28
C LEU A 31 -4.95 -0.57 9.39
N GLN A 32 -4.65 0.68 9.74
CA GLN A 32 -3.77 0.96 10.87
C GLN A 32 -4.36 0.39 12.16
N ASP A 33 -3.53 -0.26 12.97
CA ASP A 33 -3.90 -0.69 14.32
C ASP A 33 -3.84 0.51 15.27
N LYS A 34 -4.92 1.29 15.28
CA LYS A 34 -5.12 2.44 16.18
C LYS A 34 -6.47 2.33 16.86
N PRO A 35 -6.57 1.48 17.90
CA PRO A 35 -7.85 1.15 18.55
C PRO A 35 -8.52 2.36 19.23
N PHE A 36 -7.76 3.40 19.57
CA PHE A 36 -8.26 4.61 20.21
C PHE A 36 -8.52 5.77 19.24
N ALA A 37 -8.32 5.57 17.94
CA ALA A 37 -8.56 6.61 16.95
C ALA A 37 -10.07 6.94 16.83
N GLU A 38 -10.42 8.14 17.20
CA GLU A 38 -11.77 8.71 17.08
C GLU A 38 -11.98 9.35 15.70
N HIS A 39 -10.91 9.77 15.06
CA HIS A 39 -10.89 10.40 13.73
C HIS A 39 -10.00 9.63 12.78
N LYS A 40 -10.48 9.43 11.55
CA LYS A 40 -9.74 8.70 10.50
C LYS A 40 -9.73 9.55 9.23
N ILE A 41 -8.55 9.87 8.73
CA ILE A 41 -8.37 10.79 7.61
C ILE A 41 -7.40 10.20 6.61
N VAL A 42 -7.79 10.21 5.34
CA VAL A 42 -6.90 9.93 4.22
C VAL A 42 -6.60 11.22 3.46
N LEU A 43 -5.32 11.54 3.32
CA LEU A 43 -4.80 12.67 2.57
C LEU A 43 -4.31 12.18 1.21
N GLN A 44 -4.89 12.71 0.14
CA GLN A 44 -4.46 12.38 -1.22
C GLN A 44 -3.33 13.29 -1.65
N LEU A 45 -2.27 12.70 -2.22
CA LEU A 45 -1.19 13.42 -2.89
C LEU A 45 -0.93 12.85 -4.28
N SER A 46 -1.23 13.62 -5.31
CA SER A 46 -0.99 13.25 -6.72
C SER A 46 -0.03 14.18 -7.46
N ASP A 47 0.52 15.17 -6.76
CA ASP A 47 1.39 16.20 -7.31
C ASP A 47 2.79 16.19 -6.70
N ASN A 48 3.79 16.59 -7.48
CA ASN A 48 5.15 16.87 -7.01
C ASN A 48 5.40 18.36 -6.72
N ASP A 49 4.37 19.21 -6.73
CA ASP A 49 4.50 20.60 -6.33
C ASP A 49 4.96 20.68 -4.86
N PRO A 50 6.11 21.33 -4.56
CA PRO A 50 6.64 21.43 -3.18
C PRO A 50 5.66 22.08 -2.21
N ARG A 51 4.82 23.00 -2.67
CA ARG A 51 3.79 23.66 -1.82
C ARG A 51 2.70 22.68 -1.43
N LYS A 52 2.23 21.83 -2.37
CA LYS A 52 1.24 20.79 -2.08
C LYS A 52 1.80 19.73 -1.17
N GLN A 53 3.04 19.30 -1.39
CA GLN A 53 3.73 18.37 -0.49
C GLN A 53 3.82 18.96 0.94
N GLY A 54 4.27 20.21 1.06
CA GLY A 54 4.34 20.91 2.34
C GLY A 54 2.97 21.07 3.00
N LEU A 55 1.90 21.34 2.22
CA LEU A 55 0.54 21.48 2.73
C LEU A 55 0.00 20.16 3.30
N VAL A 56 0.18 19.04 2.58
CA VAL A 56 -0.21 17.70 3.06
C VAL A 56 0.46 17.39 4.40
N LEU A 57 1.78 17.61 4.52
CA LEU A 57 2.53 17.37 5.76
C LEU A 57 2.09 18.31 6.89
N SER A 58 1.81 19.57 6.58
CA SER A 58 1.30 20.54 7.53
C SER A 58 -0.07 20.15 8.06
N VAL A 59 -0.98 19.70 7.19
CA VAL A 59 -2.31 19.20 7.58
C VAL A 59 -2.18 18.00 8.49
N ALA A 60 -1.36 17.00 8.13
CA ALA A 60 -1.12 15.83 8.97
C ALA A 60 -0.59 16.21 10.36
N SER A 61 0.43 17.08 10.40
CA SER A 61 1.02 17.57 11.65
C SER A 61 0.01 18.33 12.53
N ASN A 62 -0.80 19.19 11.92
CA ASN A 62 -1.80 19.98 12.65
C ASN A 62 -2.93 19.09 13.22
N LEU A 63 -3.36 18.06 12.49
CA LEU A 63 -4.36 17.12 12.98
C LEU A 63 -3.82 16.30 14.16
N MET A 64 -2.57 15.82 14.09
CA MET A 64 -1.94 15.12 15.21
C MET A 64 -1.80 15.99 16.45
N LYS A 65 -1.46 17.28 16.27
CA LYS A 65 -1.39 18.23 17.40
C LYS A 65 -2.75 18.56 17.99
N HIS A 66 -3.80 18.61 17.16
CA HIS A 66 -5.15 18.97 17.59
C HIS A 66 -5.88 17.84 18.32
N TYR A 67 -5.75 16.59 17.81
CA TYR A 67 -6.50 15.44 18.32
C TYR A 67 -5.67 14.50 19.18
N ASP A 68 -4.35 14.68 19.29
CA ASP A 68 -3.39 13.71 19.80
C ASP A 68 -3.11 12.59 18.78
N PRO A 69 -1.84 12.13 18.64
CA PRO A 69 -1.47 11.05 17.71
C PRO A 69 -2.23 9.73 17.92
N ASP A 70 -2.62 9.40 19.14
CA ASP A 70 -3.35 8.16 19.44
C ASP A 70 -4.84 8.25 19.10
N LYS A 71 -5.38 9.48 18.98
CA LYS A 71 -6.80 9.75 18.72
C LYS A 71 -7.12 9.97 17.24
N VAL A 72 -6.11 10.08 16.39
CA VAL A 72 -6.29 10.27 14.96
C VAL A 72 -5.49 9.25 14.14
N ALA A 73 -6.15 8.58 13.20
CA ALA A 73 -5.50 7.75 12.20
C ALA A 73 -5.34 8.57 10.91
N ILE A 74 -4.11 8.76 10.46
CA ILE A 74 -3.79 9.53 9.26
C ILE A 74 -3.06 8.63 8.27
N GLU A 75 -3.58 8.56 7.05
CA GLU A 75 -2.92 7.94 5.91
C GLU A 75 -2.73 8.96 4.80
N VAL A 76 -1.52 9.05 4.27
CA VAL A 76 -1.18 9.86 3.11
C VAL A 76 -0.99 8.90 1.94
N VAL A 77 -1.87 8.95 0.95
CA VAL A 77 -1.77 8.08 -0.23
C VAL A 77 -1.17 8.85 -1.38
N ALA A 78 0.08 8.51 -1.72
CA ALA A 78 0.84 9.12 -2.81
C ALA A 78 0.79 8.25 -4.08
N PHE A 79 0.41 8.86 -5.21
CA PHE A 79 0.40 8.22 -6.54
C PHE A 79 0.72 9.24 -7.64
N GLY A 80 1.01 8.76 -8.86
CA GLY A 80 1.47 9.63 -9.93
C GLY A 80 2.69 10.44 -9.48
N PRO A 81 2.81 11.71 -9.89
CA PRO A 81 3.93 12.56 -9.48
C PRO A 81 4.07 12.73 -7.96
N GLY A 82 3.00 12.53 -7.19
CA GLY A 82 3.00 12.69 -5.73
C GLY A 82 3.93 11.73 -4.98
N ILE A 83 4.32 10.59 -5.57
CA ILE A 83 5.28 9.66 -4.96
C ILE A 83 6.67 10.27 -4.75
N ASP A 84 6.96 11.40 -5.39
CA ASP A 84 8.20 12.16 -5.20
C ASP A 84 8.43 12.56 -3.73
N LEU A 85 7.36 12.81 -2.97
CA LEU A 85 7.44 13.07 -1.53
C LEU A 85 8.22 11.99 -0.77
N LEU A 86 8.15 10.74 -1.24
CA LEU A 86 8.72 9.57 -0.57
C LEU A 86 10.12 9.18 -1.09
N ARG A 87 10.72 10.03 -1.92
CA ARG A 87 12.09 9.85 -2.39
C ARG A 87 13.11 10.13 -1.28
N PRO A 88 14.25 9.40 -1.26
CA PRO A 88 15.31 9.65 -0.29
C PRO A 88 15.89 11.08 -0.35
N GLU A 89 15.91 11.67 -1.55
CA GLU A 89 16.42 13.01 -1.83
C GLU A 89 15.40 14.14 -1.61
N ASN A 90 14.12 13.81 -1.33
CA ASN A 90 13.10 14.84 -1.13
C ASN A 90 13.41 15.71 0.11
N PRO A 91 13.35 17.05 0.01
CA PRO A 91 13.67 17.95 1.12
C PRO A 91 12.75 17.76 2.34
N ASN A 92 11.54 17.22 2.15
CA ASN A 92 10.59 16.96 3.22
C ASN A 92 10.78 15.59 3.92
N ARG A 93 11.78 14.80 3.52
CA ARG A 93 12.04 13.45 4.05
C ARG A 93 11.99 13.37 5.57
N LYS A 94 12.70 14.28 6.26
CA LYS A 94 12.75 14.28 7.73
C LYS A 94 11.36 14.49 8.37
N MET A 95 10.54 15.33 7.72
CA MET A 95 9.17 15.58 8.20
C MET A 95 8.29 14.35 7.98
N VAL A 96 8.39 13.67 6.85
CA VAL A 96 7.70 12.39 6.58
C VAL A 96 8.10 11.35 7.63
N GLU A 97 9.39 11.13 7.84
CA GLU A 97 9.91 10.19 8.83
C GLU A 97 9.44 10.52 10.26
N SER A 98 9.40 11.80 10.61
CA SER A 98 8.90 12.27 11.92
C SER A 98 7.40 11.99 12.10
N LEU A 99 6.59 12.26 11.09
CA LEU A 99 5.15 11.98 11.13
C LEU A 99 4.86 10.48 11.14
N ALA A 100 5.64 9.70 10.39
CA ALA A 100 5.55 8.24 10.41
C ALA A 100 5.89 7.66 11.79
N ALA A 101 6.92 8.18 12.46
CA ALA A 101 7.27 7.80 13.83
C ALA A 101 6.18 8.15 14.85
N GLN A 102 5.32 9.14 14.57
CA GLN A 102 4.15 9.50 15.36
C GLN A 102 2.90 8.70 14.97
N GLY A 103 3.02 7.79 14.00
CA GLY A 103 1.95 6.87 13.60
C GLY A 103 1.12 7.34 12.39
N ALA A 104 1.55 8.31 11.59
CA ALA A 104 1.01 8.50 10.24
C ALA A 104 1.52 7.40 9.32
N ARG A 105 0.69 6.94 8.38
CA ARG A 105 1.11 6.02 7.33
C ARG A 105 1.23 6.76 6.00
N PHE A 106 2.28 6.43 5.25
CA PHE A 106 2.55 7.00 3.94
C PHE A 106 2.52 5.87 2.91
N ASP A 107 1.43 5.78 2.17
CA ASP A 107 1.20 4.75 1.17
C ASP A 107 1.76 5.18 -0.19
N ILE A 108 2.51 4.30 -0.83
CA ILE A 108 3.07 4.52 -2.17
C ILE A 108 2.43 3.58 -3.20
N CYS A 109 1.90 4.13 -4.29
CA CYS A 109 1.25 3.39 -5.36
C CYS A 109 2.28 2.63 -6.21
N LEU A 110 2.26 1.29 -6.14
CA LEU A 110 3.17 0.44 -6.91
C LEU A 110 2.93 0.54 -8.42
N ASN A 111 1.70 0.71 -8.89
CA ASN A 111 1.45 0.94 -10.33
C ASN A 111 2.19 2.16 -10.85
N THR A 112 2.33 3.22 -10.05
CA THR A 112 3.13 4.39 -10.42
C THR A 112 4.62 4.04 -10.42
N VAL A 113 5.11 3.32 -9.40
CA VAL A 113 6.51 2.88 -9.32
C VAL A 113 6.88 2.01 -10.52
N ASP A 114 6.03 1.04 -10.86
CA ASP A 114 6.24 0.13 -11.99
C ASP A 114 6.22 0.88 -13.35
N THR A 115 5.44 1.94 -13.46
CA THR A 115 5.45 2.82 -14.65
C THR A 115 6.77 3.55 -14.76
N LEU A 116 7.25 4.16 -13.68
CA LEU A 116 8.56 4.85 -13.68
C LEU A 116 9.72 3.88 -13.95
N GLU A 117 9.66 2.67 -13.44
CA GLU A 117 10.66 1.64 -13.71
C GLU A 117 10.71 1.29 -15.21
N ARG A 118 9.55 1.12 -15.85
CA ARG A 118 9.47 0.85 -17.30
C ARG A 118 10.01 2.02 -18.14
N GLU A 119 9.75 3.24 -17.74
CA GLU A 119 10.17 4.45 -18.45
C GLU A 119 11.66 4.73 -18.29
N ALA A 120 12.20 4.56 -17.08
CA ALA A 120 13.60 4.86 -16.76
C ALA A 120 14.53 3.65 -16.87
N GLY A 121 14.02 2.43 -17.05
CA GLY A 121 14.80 1.18 -17.08
C GLY A 121 15.38 0.78 -15.72
N LYS A 122 15.06 1.51 -14.66
CA LYS A 122 15.51 1.24 -13.29
C LYS A 122 14.41 1.58 -12.28
N ARG A 123 14.20 0.67 -11.32
CA ARG A 123 13.27 0.91 -10.22
C ARG A 123 13.77 2.04 -9.31
N PRO A 124 12.95 3.06 -9.07
CA PRO A 124 13.31 4.14 -8.15
C PRO A 124 13.35 3.65 -6.70
N GLU A 125 14.23 4.29 -5.92
CA GLU A 125 14.34 4.05 -4.47
C GLU A 125 13.39 4.97 -3.70
N PHE A 126 12.89 4.46 -2.57
CA PHE A 126 12.01 5.20 -1.66
C PHE A 126 12.47 5.01 -0.21
N ILE A 127 12.05 5.92 0.67
CA ILE A 127 12.36 5.85 2.10
C ILE A 127 11.66 4.66 2.76
N ALA A 128 12.23 4.15 3.85
CA ALA A 128 11.68 2.99 4.57
C ALA A 128 10.28 3.25 5.18
N ALA A 129 9.89 4.51 5.36
CA ALA A 129 8.56 4.88 5.83
C ALA A 129 7.45 4.73 4.77
N ALA A 130 7.82 4.48 3.49
CA ALA A 130 6.84 4.27 2.43
C ALA A 130 6.24 2.86 2.52
N THR A 131 4.93 2.78 2.69
CA THR A 131 4.17 1.52 2.70
C THR A 131 3.66 1.22 1.29
N PRO A 132 4.05 0.11 0.66
CA PRO A 132 3.62 -0.20 -0.69
C PRO A 132 2.15 -0.61 -0.74
N VAL A 133 1.38 0.01 -1.63
CA VAL A 133 0.01 -0.37 -1.99
C VAL A 133 -0.06 -0.60 -3.49
N GLN A 134 -0.78 -1.62 -3.94
CA GLN A 134 -0.79 -1.95 -5.37
C GLN A 134 -1.38 -0.84 -6.23
N VAL A 135 -2.52 -0.29 -5.83
CA VAL A 135 -3.25 0.76 -6.54
C VAL A 135 -3.64 1.86 -5.56
N GLY A 136 -3.00 3.03 -5.63
CA GLY A 136 -3.24 4.12 -4.68
C GLY A 136 -4.69 4.56 -4.57
N VAL A 137 -5.40 4.71 -5.72
CA VAL A 137 -6.82 5.11 -5.71
C VAL A 137 -7.71 4.01 -5.10
N ALA A 138 -7.39 2.73 -5.32
CA ALA A 138 -8.12 1.63 -4.69
C ALA A 138 -7.90 1.61 -3.16
N GLN A 139 -6.69 1.97 -2.71
CA GLN A 139 -6.42 2.14 -1.27
C GLN A 139 -7.26 3.30 -0.68
N ILE A 140 -7.37 4.43 -1.37
CA ILE A 140 -8.23 5.54 -0.94
C ILE A 140 -9.69 5.07 -0.81
N LEU A 141 -10.21 4.35 -1.81
CA LEU A 141 -11.57 3.80 -1.78
C LEU A 141 -11.77 2.87 -0.59
N PHE A 142 -10.85 1.90 -0.41
CA PHE A 142 -10.88 0.99 0.73
C PHE A 142 -10.89 1.73 2.08
N LEU A 143 -10.06 2.77 2.23
CA LEU A 143 -10.02 3.57 3.46
C LEU A 143 -11.34 4.31 3.69
N THR A 144 -11.91 4.92 2.66
CA THR A 144 -13.19 5.65 2.78
C THR A 144 -14.36 4.71 3.13
N GLU A 145 -14.39 3.50 2.58
CA GLU A 145 -15.35 2.46 2.93
C GLU A 145 -15.18 1.96 4.39
N ASN A 146 -14.00 2.16 4.98
CA ASN A 146 -13.68 1.81 6.36
C ASN A 146 -13.67 3.03 7.31
N GLY A 147 -14.39 4.09 6.95
CA GLY A 147 -14.66 5.23 7.80
C GLY A 147 -13.61 6.34 7.79
N TYR A 148 -12.67 6.32 6.83
CA TYR A 148 -11.76 7.43 6.63
C TYR A 148 -12.43 8.56 5.83
N THR A 149 -12.22 9.79 6.25
CA THR A 149 -12.62 10.98 5.49
C THR A 149 -11.51 11.37 4.51
N LEU A 150 -11.85 11.43 3.22
CA LEU A 150 -10.91 11.90 2.19
C LEU A 150 -10.76 13.42 2.24
N VAL A 151 -9.53 13.89 2.37
CA VAL A 151 -9.14 15.29 2.27
C VAL A 151 -8.09 15.46 1.18
N ARG A 152 -8.27 16.48 0.34
CA ARG A 152 -7.33 16.86 -0.74
C ARG A 152 -6.85 18.27 -0.46
N PRO A 153 -5.73 18.42 0.23
CA PRO A 153 -5.17 19.73 0.55
C PRO A 153 -4.64 20.49 -0.68
#